data_df4aca5235e24dfef6c875dd514fd263
#
_entry.id   df4aca5235e24dfef6c875dd514fd263
#
_cell.length_a   1.000
_cell.length_b   1.000
_cell.length_c   1.000
_cell.angle_alpha   90.00
_cell.angle_beta   90.00
_cell.angle_gamma   90.00
#
_symmetry.space_group_name_H-M   'P 1'
#
loop_
_entity.id
_entity.type
_entity.pdbx_description
1 polymer ?
#
loop_
_entity_poly.entity_id
_entity_poly.type
_entity_poly.pdbx_seq_one_letter_code
_entity_poly.pdbx_strand_id
1 'polypeptide(L)'
;MNNQEFLNYYNKLNEKQLEAVNALEGPVMVIAGPGTGKTQILAMRIANILQKTQVNHSNILFLTFTNSGVKAMKQRLLQINGPASYQIHIHTFHSFCNEVIASYPERFLTSKKINQLTDLEQIFFIQKILKESEYKYIKPFKSPFHYQRDILKAISSLKQENIKPEKFQEIVKGEFDNFAQIEDIYHEKGANKGNRKAKYIKLENDLNKNKELAEIYSKYQTELTSKGKYDYSDMILFVLDAFKSDPEILSYYQEKYQYILVDEYQDTNSAQNDIIRLLGSFYDNPNVFVVGDDEQSVFRFQGASLENILFFKESYPEAKIIVLENNYRSVQKILDASRALIQNNNDQIFSRLNISKNLKSQIKGAAGNIEVAEFSNGSVESYFVAKKIEELIGKENLIKYSSSETRSLKDDSSRLIASNNKKVSPNEIAVLYKEHRDAEELIEFLSKLNIPYVIEVGGNILEDPEIDKIITYIKSLQFGVKETDNKLLLEVMH
;
A
#
# COMPACT_ATOMS: atom_id res chain seq x y z
N MET A 1 -4.30 -6.49 -32.32
CA MET A 1 -4.97 -5.38 -31.58
C MET A 1 -6.43 -5.29 -32.02
N ASN A 2 -7.35 -5.10 -31.11
CA ASN A 2 -8.74 -4.82 -31.44
C ASN A 2 -8.90 -3.30 -31.63
N ASN A 3 -8.60 -2.81 -32.85
CA ASN A 3 -8.63 -1.36 -33.17
C ASN A 3 -9.98 -0.71 -32.84
N GLN A 4 -11.08 -1.48 -32.95
CA GLN A 4 -12.43 -0.96 -32.69
C GLN A 4 -12.64 -0.66 -31.18
N GLU A 5 -12.19 -1.55 -30.30
CA GLU A 5 -12.34 -1.34 -28.86
C GLU A 5 -11.45 -0.22 -28.35
N PHE A 6 -10.19 -0.15 -28.81
CA PHE A 6 -9.31 0.97 -28.52
C PHE A 6 -9.98 2.31 -28.85
N LEU A 7 -10.49 2.46 -30.07
CA LEU A 7 -11.15 3.69 -30.52
C LEU A 7 -12.39 4.02 -29.67
N ASN A 8 -13.18 3.02 -29.28
CA ASN A 8 -14.34 3.20 -28.41
C ASN A 8 -13.97 3.79 -27.03
N TYR A 9 -12.86 3.39 -26.45
CA TYR A 9 -12.36 3.94 -25.19
C TYR A 9 -11.66 5.28 -25.39
N TYR A 10 -10.85 5.42 -26.45
CA TYR A 10 -10.09 6.62 -26.77
C TYR A 10 -11.00 7.83 -27.00
N ASN A 11 -12.07 7.66 -27.76
CA ASN A 11 -13.04 8.71 -28.07
C ASN A 11 -13.90 9.15 -26.85
N LYS A 12 -13.87 8.39 -25.75
CA LYS A 12 -14.55 8.75 -24.49
C LYS A 12 -13.67 9.55 -23.54
N LEU A 13 -12.38 9.68 -23.83
CA LEU A 13 -11.47 10.43 -22.99
C LEU A 13 -11.76 11.92 -23.11
N ASN A 14 -11.70 12.63 -21.98
CA ASN A 14 -11.75 14.09 -21.99
C ASN A 14 -10.40 14.68 -22.43
N GLU A 15 -10.37 16.01 -22.66
CA GLU A 15 -9.20 16.72 -23.17
C GLU A 15 -7.93 16.45 -22.34
N LYS A 16 -8.01 16.54 -21.00
CA LYS A 16 -6.86 16.31 -20.11
C LYS A 16 -6.41 14.85 -20.08
N GLN A 17 -7.35 13.92 -20.15
CA GLN A 17 -7.03 12.51 -20.29
C GLN A 17 -6.37 12.20 -21.65
N LEU A 18 -6.86 12.81 -22.73
CA LEU A 18 -6.23 12.71 -24.05
C LEU A 18 -4.83 13.31 -24.08
N GLU A 19 -4.64 14.45 -23.40
CA GLU A 19 -3.31 15.06 -23.23
C GLU A 19 -2.34 14.08 -22.54
N ALA A 20 -2.75 13.42 -21.45
CA ALA A 20 -1.94 12.45 -20.73
C ALA A 20 -1.63 11.19 -21.56
N VAL A 21 -2.62 10.68 -22.31
CA VAL A 21 -2.47 9.49 -23.15
C VAL A 21 -1.58 9.75 -24.36
N ASN A 22 -1.58 10.98 -24.88
CA ASN A 22 -0.83 11.36 -26.08
C ASN A 22 0.57 11.91 -25.79
N ALA A 23 0.90 12.23 -24.54
CA ALA A 23 2.26 12.64 -24.16
C ALA A 23 3.20 11.44 -24.10
N LEU A 24 3.60 10.86 -25.23
CA LEU A 24 4.32 9.59 -25.31
C LEU A 24 5.77 9.69 -24.86
N GLU A 25 6.42 10.76 -25.18
CA GLU A 25 7.86 10.98 -24.96
C GLU A 25 8.13 11.79 -23.71
N GLY A 26 9.21 11.45 -23.01
CA GLY A 26 9.74 12.15 -21.86
C GLY A 26 8.98 11.87 -20.54
N PRO A 27 9.48 12.44 -19.42
CA PRO A 27 8.88 12.25 -18.11
C PRO A 27 7.56 13.02 -17.98
N VAL A 28 6.53 12.33 -17.52
CA VAL A 28 5.18 12.87 -17.34
C VAL A 28 4.65 12.51 -15.97
N MET A 29 4.13 13.50 -15.25
CA MET A 29 3.41 13.31 -14.00
C MET A 29 1.94 13.68 -14.19
N VAL A 30 1.05 12.76 -13.82
CA VAL A 30 -0.38 13.01 -13.80
C VAL A 30 -0.86 13.07 -12.34
N ILE A 31 -1.37 14.22 -11.95
CA ILE A 31 -2.03 14.43 -10.66
C ILE A 31 -3.51 14.14 -10.87
N ALA A 32 -3.98 13.06 -10.25
CA ALA A 32 -5.29 12.51 -10.57
C ALA A 32 -6.04 12.13 -9.29
N GLY A 33 -7.02 12.93 -8.89
CA GLY A 33 -7.86 12.65 -7.74
C GLY A 33 -8.66 11.34 -7.88
N PRO A 34 -9.36 10.92 -6.81
CA PRO A 34 -10.18 9.72 -6.84
C PRO A 34 -11.26 9.84 -7.93
N GLY A 35 -11.53 8.74 -8.66
CA GLY A 35 -12.60 8.71 -9.67
C GLY A 35 -12.35 9.53 -10.94
N THR A 36 -11.15 10.03 -11.19
CA THR A 36 -10.78 10.78 -12.41
C THR A 36 -10.33 9.87 -13.56
N GLY A 37 -10.29 8.55 -13.35
CA GLY A 37 -9.94 7.57 -14.37
C GLY A 37 -8.45 7.23 -14.45
N LYS A 38 -7.70 7.25 -13.34
CA LYS A 38 -6.27 6.87 -13.27
C LYS A 38 -5.95 5.60 -14.05
N THR A 39 -6.58 4.47 -13.68
CA THR A 39 -6.36 3.17 -14.34
C THR A 39 -6.71 3.19 -15.82
N GLN A 40 -7.75 3.97 -16.21
CA GLN A 40 -8.15 4.11 -17.60
C GLN A 40 -7.06 4.79 -18.43
N ILE A 41 -6.53 5.92 -17.97
CA ILE A 41 -5.48 6.65 -18.72
C ILE A 41 -4.19 5.84 -18.82
N LEU A 42 -3.82 5.10 -17.77
CA LEU A 42 -2.64 4.22 -17.78
C LEU A 42 -2.79 3.11 -18.83
N ALA A 43 -3.93 2.41 -18.83
CA ALA A 43 -4.19 1.37 -19.80
C ALA A 43 -4.28 1.92 -21.24
N MET A 44 -4.96 3.07 -21.43
CA MET A 44 -5.06 3.73 -22.73
C MET A 44 -3.71 4.26 -23.22
N ARG A 45 -2.86 4.76 -22.32
CA ARG A 45 -1.50 5.18 -22.68
C ARG A 45 -0.67 4.00 -23.17
N ILE A 46 -0.68 2.87 -22.45
CA ILE A 46 0.02 1.65 -22.88
C ILE A 46 -0.46 1.23 -24.26
N ALA A 47 -1.77 1.16 -24.49
CA ALA A 47 -2.32 0.81 -25.78
C ALA A 47 -1.93 1.82 -26.88
N ASN A 48 -1.89 3.12 -26.56
CA ASN A 48 -1.48 4.19 -27.49
C ASN A 48 0.01 4.12 -27.84
N ILE A 49 0.89 3.82 -26.87
CA ILE A 49 2.33 3.56 -27.11
C ILE A 49 2.47 2.44 -28.15
N LEU A 50 1.81 1.29 -27.91
CA LEU A 50 1.88 0.13 -28.79
C LEU A 50 1.30 0.37 -30.18
N GLN A 51 0.39 1.33 -30.35
CA GLN A 51 -0.15 1.70 -31.65
C GLN A 51 0.73 2.70 -32.42
N LYS A 52 1.33 3.66 -31.72
CA LYS A 52 2.03 4.80 -32.35
C LYS A 52 3.54 4.60 -32.46
N THR A 53 4.07 3.62 -31.74
CA THR A 53 5.50 3.32 -31.75
C THR A 53 5.75 1.88 -32.21
N GLN A 54 7.02 1.56 -32.51
CA GLN A 54 7.43 0.19 -32.88
C GLN A 54 7.90 -0.63 -31.66
N VAL A 55 7.52 -0.21 -30.45
CA VAL A 55 7.94 -0.82 -29.20
C VAL A 55 7.22 -2.16 -28.99
N ASN A 56 7.97 -3.17 -28.59
CA ASN A 56 7.37 -4.47 -28.23
C ASN A 56 6.64 -4.38 -26.88
N HIS A 57 5.63 -5.20 -26.70
CA HIS A 57 4.90 -5.31 -25.43
C HIS A 57 5.81 -5.56 -24.23
N SER A 58 6.87 -6.37 -24.43
CA SER A 58 7.88 -6.70 -23.40
C SER A 58 8.80 -5.53 -23.01
N ASN A 59 8.80 -4.43 -23.76
CA ASN A 59 9.58 -3.23 -23.45
C ASN A 59 8.82 -2.21 -22.59
N ILE A 60 7.62 -2.58 -22.12
CA ILE A 60 6.81 -1.75 -21.24
C ILE A 60 6.79 -2.37 -19.85
N LEU A 61 7.21 -1.59 -18.85
CA LEU A 61 7.12 -1.93 -17.43
C LEU A 61 6.04 -1.09 -16.76
N PHE A 62 5.06 -1.76 -16.16
CA PHE A 62 4.06 -1.14 -15.31
C PHE A 62 4.27 -1.57 -13.86
N LEU A 63 4.44 -0.61 -12.97
CA LEU A 63 4.60 -0.82 -11.54
C LEU A 63 3.42 -0.24 -10.76
N THR A 64 2.97 -0.99 -9.76
CA THR A 64 1.91 -0.56 -8.83
C THR A 64 2.21 -1.03 -7.41
N PHE A 65 1.47 -0.50 -6.44
CA PHE A 65 1.69 -0.84 -5.04
C PHE A 65 1.07 -2.19 -4.63
N THR A 66 -0.07 -2.59 -5.24
CA THR A 66 -0.86 -3.75 -4.79
C THR A 66 -1.04 -4.84 -5.85
N ASN A 67 -1.21 -6.10 -5.40
CA ASN A 67 -1.55 -7.21 -6.28
C ASN A 67 -2.94 -7.05 -6.93
N SER A 68 -3.88 -6.39 -6.26
CA SER A 68 -5.18 -6.02 -6.84
C SER A 68 -5.03 -5.03 -7.99
N GLY A 69 -4.12 -4.04 -7.87
CA GLY A 69 -3.74 -3.13 -8.95
C GLY A 69 -3.18 -3.86 -10.17
N VAL A 70 -2.28 -4.83 -9.95
CA VAL A 70 -1.76 -5.70 -11.02
C VAL A 70 -2.88 -6.45 -11.73
N LYS A 71 -3.79 -7.07 -10.97
CA LYS A 71 -4.93 -7.83 -11.54
C LYS A 71 -5.87 -6.92 -12.33
N ALA A 72 -6.22 -5.76 -11.77
CA ALA A 72 -7.11 -4.79 -12.41
C ALA A 72 -6.51 -4.26 -13.73
N MET A 73 -5.21 -3.93 -13.73
CA MET A 73 -4.51 -3.46 -14.94
C MET A 73 -4.44 -4.54 -16.01
N LYS A 74 -4.10 -5.79 -15.64
CA LYS A 74 -4.10 -6.93 -16.59
C LYS A 74 -5.46 -7.13 -17.23
N GLN A 75 -6.53 -7.12 -16.45
CA GLN A 75 -7.90 -7.26 -16.97
C GLN A 75 -8.26 -6.10 -17.90
N ARG A 76 -7.91 -4.86 -17.53
CA ARG A 76 -8.21 -3.69 -18.33
C ARG A 76 -7.49 -3.68 -19.68
N LEU A 77 -6.21 -4.05 -19.68
CA LEU A 77 -5.41 -4.15 -20.90
C LEU A 77 -5.90 -5.28 -21.82
N LEU A 78 -6.33 -6.42 -21.27
CA LEU A 78 -6.95 -7.49 -22.05
C LEU A 78 -8.22 -7.02 -22.78
N GLN A 79 -9.05 -6.20 -22.14
CA GLN A 79 -10.25 -5.63 -22.77
C GLN A 79 -9.89 -4.68 -23.91
N ILE A 80 -8.85 -3.85 -23.77
CA ILE A 80 -8.49 -2.80 -24.74
C ILE A 80 -7.63 -3.36 -25.87
N ASN A 81 -6.63 -4.17 -25.54
CA ASN A 81 -5.54 -4.58 -26.45
C ASN A 81 -5.55 -6.08 -26.79
N GLY A 82 -6.39 -6.86 -26.11
CA GLY A 82 -6.50 -8.30 -26.31
C GLY A 82 -5.35 -9.12 -25.72
N PRO A 83 -5.20 -10.42 -26.12
CA PRO A 83 -4.27 -11.36 -25.53
C PRO A 83 -2.79 -10.95 -25.59
N ALA A 84 -2.37 -10.13 -26.54
CA ALA A 84 -1.00 -9.63 -26.63
C ALA A 84 -0.57 -8.86 -25.37
N SER A 85 -1.52 -8.35 -24.59
CA SER A 85 -1.28 -7.69 -23.30
C SER A 85 -0.60 -8.58 -22.25
N TYR A 86 -0.64 -9.90 -22.40
CA TYR A 86 0.08 -10.81 -21.49
C TYR A 86 1.61 -10.66 -21.55
N GLN A 87 2.15 -10.08 -22.62
CA GLN A 87 3.58 -9.83 -22.79
C GLN A 87 4.06 -8.56 -22.08
N ILE A 88 3.13 -7.70 -21.62
CA ILE A 88 3.47 -6.48 -20.87
C ILE A 88 3.88 -6.88 -19.45
N HIS A 89 5.00 -6.33 -18.99
CA HIS A 89 5.49 -6.55 -17.63
C HIS A 89 4.70 -5.71 -16.63
N ILE A 90 3.77 -6.34 -15.91
CA ILE A 90 2.89 -5.71 -14.93
C ILE A 90 3.17 -6.32 -13.56
N HIS A 91 3.78 -5.53 -12.66
CA HIS A 91 4.30 -5.99 -11.39
C HIS A 91 3.96 -5.05 -10.23
N THR A 92 3.99 -5.58 -9.02
CA THR A 92 4.30 -4.75 -7.85
C THR A 92 5.81 -4.53 -7.77
N PHE A 93 6.28 -3.52 -7.03
CA PHE A 93 7.73 -3.32 -6.86
C PHE A 93 8.43 -4.58 -6.34
N HIS A 94 7.85 -5.27 -5.37
CA HIS A 94 8.43 -6.50 -4.83
C HIS A 94 8.41 -7.66 -5.83
N SER A 95 7.35 -7.82 -6.61
CA SER A 95 7.32 -8.89 -7.64
C SER A 95 8.31 -8.62 -8.77
N PHE A 96 8.54 -7.36 -9.12
CA PHE A 96 9.59 -6.95 -10.04
C PHE A 96 10.99 -7.28 -9.46
N CYS A 97 11.26 -6.87 -8.22
CA CYS A 97 12.54 -7.16 -7.57
C CYS A 97 12.79 -8.68 -7.45
N ASN A 98 11.74 -9.45 -7.12
CA ASN A 98 11.85 -10.90 -7.07
C ASN A 98 12.19 -11.51 -8.44
N GLU A 99 11.63 -11.00 -9.54
CA GLU A 99 11.99 -11.42 -10.90
C GLU A 99 13.46 -11.11 -11.21
N VAL A 100 13.95 -9.91 -10.84
CA VAL A 100 15.36 -9.53 -11.00
C VAL A 100 16.28 -10.49 -10.23
N ILE A 101 15.98 -10.75 -8.96
CA ILE A 101 16.76 -11.66 -8.11
C ILE A 101 16.76 -13.10 -8.69
N ALA A 102 15.62 -13.57 -9.16
CA ALA A 102 15.49 -14.90 -9.74
C ALA A 102 16.21 -15.03 -11.08
N SER A 103 16.38 -13.95 -11.83
CA SER A 103 17.07 -13.92 -13.12
C SER A 103 18.60 -13.97 -13.00
N TYR A 104 19.15 -13.54 -11.86
CA TYR A 104 20.60 -13.48 -11.61
C TYR A 104 20.97 -14.10 -10.25
N PRO A 105 20.60 -15.36 -9.99
CA PRO A 105 20.78 -15.95 -8.66
C PRO A 105 22.24 -15.94 -8.19
N GLU A 106 23.21 -16.06 -9.09
CA GLU A 106 24.65 -16.02 -8.79
C GLU A 106 25.14 -14.65 -8.27
N ARG A 107 24.45 -13.57 -8.61
CA ARG A 107 24.79 -12.21 -8.16
C ARG A 107 24.22 -11.89 -6.78
N PHE A 108 23.08 -12.50 -6.44
CA PHE A 108 22.38 -12.28 -5.17
C PHE A 108 22.67 -13.39 -4.15
N LEU A 109 23.08 -14.57 -4.61
CA LEU A 109 23.33 -15.73 -3.78
C LEU A 109 24.83 -15.82 -3.45
N THR A 110 25.25 -15.30 -2.31
CA THR A 110 26.55 -15.68 -1.73
C THR A 110 26.45 -17.13 -1.24
N SER A 111 26.94 -18.10 -2.02
CA SER A 111 27.17 -19.53 -1.69
C SER A 111 26.06 -20.33 -0.98
N LYS A 112 24.97 -19.75 -0.52
CA LYS A 112 23.81 -20.40 0.12
C LYS A 112 22.51 -19.86 -0.47
N LYS A 113 21.50 -20.73 -0.64
CA LYS A 113 20.13 -20.29 -0.98
C LYS A 113 19.68 -19.26 0.04
N ILE A 114 19.40 -18.02 -0.42
CA ILE A 114 18.80 -16.99 0.42
C ILE A 114 17.32 -17.29 0.55
N ASN A 115 16.79 -17.34 1.77
CA ASN A 115 15.38 -17.57 2.05
C ASN A 115 14.75 -16.36 2.73
N GLN A 116 13.55 -16.01 2.31
CA GLN A 116 12.78 -14.95 2.94
C GLN A 116 12.35 -15.39 4.35
N LEU A 117 12.48 -14.48 5.32
CA LEU A 117 11.96 -14.65 6.67
C LEU A 117 10.44 -14.53 6.69
N THR A 118 9.82 -15.37 7.50
CA THR A 118 8.44 -15.15 7.95
C THR A 118 8.38 -14.08 9.04
N ASP A 119 7.20 -13.50 9.27
CA ASP A 119 7.00 -12.50 10.34
C ASP A 119 7.37 -13.06 11.73
N LEU A 120 7.08 -14.35 11.97
CA LEU A 120 7.45 -15.03 13.21
C LEU A 120 8.97 -15.15 13.36
N GLU A 121 9.67 -15.54 12.31
CA GLU A 121 11.13 -15.62 12.33
C GLU A 121 11.76 -14.24 12.62
N GLN A 122 11.24 -13.16 12.03
CA GLN A 122 11.69 -11.79 12.32
C GLN A 122 11.53 -11.45 13.81
N ILE A 123 10.41 -11.78 14.39
CA ILE A 123 10.16 -11.60 15.84
C ILE A 123 11.20 -12.38 16.66
N PHE A 124 11.46 -13.65 16.33
CA PHE A 124 12.45 -14.46 17.03
C PHE A 124 13.88 -13.91 16.91
N PHE A 125 14.25 -13.36 15.77
CA PHE A 125 15.55 -12.70 15.59
C PHE A 125 15.70 -11.48 16.51
N ILE A 126 14.70 -10.62 16.56
CA ILE A 126 14.71 -9.45 17.47
C ILE A 126 14.72 -9.90 18.94
N GLN A 127 13.92 -10.90 19.32
CA GLN A 127 13.92 -11.42 20.67
C GLN A 127 15.28 -11.98 21.09
N LYS A 128 15.98 -12.69 20.18
CA LYS A 128 17.33 -13.19 20.41
C LYS A 128 18.28 -12.03 20.67
N ILE A 129 18.30 -11.00 19.80
CA ILE A 129 19.16 -9.82 19.95
C ILE A 129 18.90 -9.10 21.29
N LEU A 130 17.62 -8.93 21.66
CA LEU A 130 17.23 -8.31 22.92
C LEU A 130 17.62 -9.14 24.15
N LYS A 131 17.63 -10.48 24.06
CA LYS A 131 18.10 -11.36 25.15
C LYS A 131 19.61 -11.27 25.37
N GLU A 132 20.36 -11.26 24.26
CA GLU A 132 21.83 -11.31 24.28
C GLU A 132 22.50 -9.95 24.55
N SER A 133 21.71 -8.88 24.68
CA SER A 133 22.20 -7.52 24.87
C SER A 133 21.53 -6.81 26.04
N GLU A 134 22.29 -5.94 26.70
CA GLU A 134 21.78 -5.06 27.77
C GLU A 134 21.45 -3.69 27.17
N TYR A 135 20.15 -3.48 26.87
CA TYR A 135 19.61 -2.20 26.45
C TYR A 135 18.82 -1.55 27.59
N LYS A 136 18.95 -0.24 27.76
CA LYS A 136 18.31 0.49 28.83
C LYS A 136 17.00 1.17 28.41
N TYR A 137 16.96 1.67 27.19
CA TYR A 137 15.86 2.52 26.72
C TYR A 137 14.82 1.76 25.90
N ILE A 138 15.24 0.72 25.17
CA ILE A 138 14.36 -0.11 24.32
C ILE A 138 13.93 -1.41 25.02
N LYS A 139 14.61 -1.80 26.11
CA LYS A 139 14.34 -3.04 26.86
C LYS A 139 13.82 -2.75 28.25
N PRO A 140 12.50 -2.49 28.45
CA PRO A 140 11.93 -2.25 29.77
C PRO A 140 12.09 -3.46 30.69
N PHE A 141 12.47 -3.23 31.96
CA PHE A 141 12.75 -4.30 32.92
C PHE A 141 11.62 -5.30 33.14
N LYS A 142 10.35 -4.82 33.17
CA LYS A 142 9.17 -5.68 33.39
C LYS A 142 8.66 -6.37 32.13
N SER A 143 9.04 -5.89 30.93
CA SER A 143 8.58 -6.41 29.64
C SER A 143 9.67 -6.28 28.59
N PRO A 144 10.68 -7.18 28.59
CA PRO A 144 11.87 -7.06 27.73
C PRO A 144 11.58 -7.01 26.23
N PHE A 145 10.44 -7.52 25.81
CA PHE A 145 10.02 -7.60 24.40
C PHE A 145 8.90 -6.61 24.04
N HIS A 146 8.62 -5.64 24.90
CA HIS A 146 7.56 -4.66 24.71
C HIS A 146 7.65 -3.97 23.35
N TYR A 147 8.83 -3.53 22.95
CA TYR A 147 9.06 -2.78 21.72
C TYR A 147 9.44 -3.65 20.50
N GLN A 148 9.34 -4.99 20.56
CA GLN A 148 9.80 -5.86 19.47
C GLN A 148 9.15 -5.56 18.12
N ARG A 149 7.83 -5.25 18.09
CA ARG A 149 7.10 -4.89 16.86
C ARG A 149 7.47 -3.50 16.38
N ASP A 150 7.64 -2.55 17.29
CA ASP A 150 8.04 -1.18 16.96
C ASP A 150 9.46 -1.14 16.40
N ILE A 151 10.38 -1.96 16.92
CA ILE A 151 11.73 -2.14 16.39
C ILE A 151 11.69 -2.66 14.95
N LEU A 152 10.93 -3.72 14.68
CA LEU A 152 10.78 -4.27 13.33
C LEU A 152 10.18 -3.24 12.37
N LYS A 153 9.15 -2.53 12.81
CA LYS A 153 8.54 -1.46 12.03
C LYS A 153 9.53 -0.33 11.72
N ALA A 154 10.32 0.10 12.71
CA ALA A 154 11.33 1.14 12.53
C ALA A 154 12.44 0.69 11.57
N ILE A 155 12.95 -0.55 11.70
CA ILE A 155 13.93 -1.11 10.76
C ILE A 155 13.36 -1.18 9.35
N SER A 156 12.12 -1.64 9.19
CA SER A 156 11.46 -1.67 7.88
C SER A 156 11.34 -0.26 7.28
N SER A 157 10.95 0.74 8.08
CA SER A 157 10.88 2.14 7.62
C SER A 157 12.24 2.68 7.20
N LEU A 158 13.31 2.40 7.94
CA LEU A 158 14.67 2.80 7.56
C LEU A 158 15.09 2.17 6.22
N LYS A 159 14.79 0.88 6.02
CA LYS A 159 15.05 0.19 4.75
C LYS A 159 14.26 0.79 3.59
N GLN A 160 13.00 1.14 3.80
CA GLN A 160 12.14 1.78 2.80
C GLN A 160 12.70 3.15 2.37
N GLU A 161 13.33 3.87 3.29
CA GLU A 161 14.04 5.13 3.01
C GLU A 161 15.49 4.93 2.53
N ASN A 162 15.87 3.69 2.17
CA ASN A 162 17.23 3.34 1.73
C ASN A 162 18.32 3.74 2.75
N ILE A 163 17.97 3.73 4.05
CA ILE A 163 18.90 4.03 5.14
C ILE A 163 19.46 2.73 5.70
N LYS A 164 20.71 2.44 5.35
CA LYS A 164 21.45 1.27 5.85
C LYS A 164 21.91 1.47 7.31
N PRO A 165 22.26 0.39 8.05
CA PRO A 165 22.68 0.48 9.45
C PRO A 165 23.78 1.51 9.70
N GLU A 166 24.82 1.57 8.84
CA GLU A 166 25.95 2.47 8.96
C GLU A 166 25.49 3.94 8.82
N LYS A 167 24.63 4.20 7.83
CA LYS A 167 24.09 5.54 7.61
C LYS A 167 23.19 5.99 8.76
N PHE A 168 22.39 5.08 9.31
CA PHE A 168 21.57 5.40 10.48
C PHE A 168 22.40 5.71 11.71
N GLN A 169 23.51 5.00 11.93
CA GLN A 169 24.47 5.32 13.01
C GLN A 169 25.08 6.71 12.85
N GLU A 170 25.45 7.10 11.63
CA GLU A 170 25.95 8.46 11.33
C GLU A 170 24.89 9.52 11.63
N ILE A 171 23.64 9.31 11.22
CA ILE A 171 22.52 10.23 11.48
C ILE A 171 22.33 10.40 12.99
N VAL A 172 22.25 9.29 13.72
CA VAL A 172 22.08 9.31 15.19
C VAL A 172 23.23 10.04 15.88
N LYS A 173 24.47 9.81 15.43
CA LYS A 173 25.63 10.54 15.95
C LYS A 173 25.50 12.04 15.70
N GLY A 174 25.15 12.44 14.47
CA GLY A 174 24.94 13.85 14.14
C GLY A 174 23.86 14.52 15.00
N GLU A 175 22.76 13.79 15.30
CA GLU A 175 21.72 14.29 16.18
C GLU A 175 22.20 14.47 17.65
N PHE A 176 23.08 13.60 18.15
CA PHE A 176 23.73 13.82 19.46
C PHE A 176 24.65 15.04 19.44
N ASP A 177 25.43 15.25 18.37
CA ASP A 177 26.28 16.42 18.22
C ASP A 177 25.45 17.72 18.19
N ASN A 178 24.31 17.72 17.47
CA ASN A 178 23.33 18.81 17.45
C ASN A 178 22.73 19.04 18.85
N PHE A 179 22.36 17.98 19.57
CA PHE A 179 21.83 18.08 20.93
C PHE A 179 22.83 18.69 21.89
N ALA A 180 24.12 18.35 21.79
CA ALA A 180 25.18 18.89 22.62
C ALA A 180 25.39 20.41 22.41
N GLN A 181 24.99 20.97 21.26
CA GLN A 181 25.14 22.40 20.97
C GLN A 181 23.95 23.24 21.48
N ILE A 182 22.91 22.62 22.06
CA ILE A 182 21.75 23.36 22.57
C ILE A 182 22.14 24.05 23.90
N GLU A 183 22.16 25.38 23.90
CA GLU A 183 22.51 26.17 25.10
C GLU A 183 21.33 26.28 26.09
N ASP A 184 20.08 26.25 25.64
CA ASP A 184 18.86 26.49 26.43
C ASP A 184 18.27 25.22 27.05
N ILE A 185 19.11 24.33 27.63
CA ILE A 185 18.66 23.04 28.19
C ILE A 185 18.04 23.19 29.58
N TYR A 186 18.45 24.20 30.38
CA TYR A 186 18.07 24.36 31.77
C TYR A 186 17.06 25.51 31.92
N HIS A 187 16.25 25.45 32.99
CA HIS A 187 15.41 26.57 33.39
C HIS A 187 16.26 27.68 34.04
N GLU A 188 16.19 28.88 33.49
CA GLU A 188 16.96 30.04 34.00
C GLU A 188 16.27 30.72 35.17
N LYS A 189 14.92 30.66 35.28
CA LYS A 189 14.09 31.39 36.26
C LYS A 189 12.99 30.49 36.85
N GLY A 190 12.45 30.92 38.01
CA GLY A 190 11.30 30.27 38.65
C GLY A 190 11.67 29.09 39.57
N ALA A 191 10.64 28.37 40.04
CA ALA A 191 10.77 27.25 40.98
C ALA A 191 11.64 26.08 40.44
N ASN A 192 11.78 25.98 39.11
CA ASN A 192 12.55 24.94 38.46
C ASN A 192 13.93 25.40 37.97
N LYS A 193 14.43 26.56 38.45
CA LYS A 193 15.76 27.09 38.08
C LYS A 193 16.84 26.02 38.28
N GLY A 194 17.68 25.81 37.27
CA GLY A 194 18.75 24.82 37.27
C GLY A 194 18.33 23.38 36.96
N ASN A 195 17.01 23.12 36.85
CA ASN A 195 16.52 21.81 36.40
C ASN A 195 16.45 21.77 34.85
N ARG A 196 16.72 20.57 34.28
CA ARG A 196 16.53 20.36 32.83
C ARG A 196 15.05 20.52 32.40
N LYS A 197 14.83 21.17 31.30
CA LYS A 197 13.48 21.31 30.72
C LYS A 197 12.97 19.92 30.23
N ALA A 198 11.72 19.60 30.53
CA ALA A 198 11.12 18.28 30.22
C ALA A 198 11.24 17.89 28.73
N LYS A 199 11.12 18.88 27.82
CA LYS A 199 11.28 18.65 26.37
C LYS A 199 12.66 18.08 26.00
N TYR A 200 13.73 18.53 26.69
CA TYR A 200 15.08 18.04 26.40
C TYR A 200 15.39 16.70 27.08
N ILE A 201 14.76 16.42 28.22
CA ILE A 201 14.83 15.07 28.83
C ILE A 201 14.19 14.06 27.93
N LYS A 202 13.03 14.41 27.34
CA LYS A 202 12.34 13.55 26.36
C LYS A 202 13.19 13.34 25.11
N LEU A 203 13.72 14.42 24.54
CA LEU A 203 14.58 14.37 23.35
C LEU A 203 15.82 13.50 23.58
N GLU A 204 16.53 13.67 24.71
CA GLU A 204 17.68 12.84 25.06
C GLU A 204 17.32 11.36 25.21
N ASN A 205 16.17 11.05 25.80
CA ASN A 205 15.67 9.68 25.88
C ASN A 205 15.35 9.09 24.49
N ASP A 206 14.76 9.87 23.59
CA ASP A 206 14.44 9.43 22.22
C ASP A 206 15.72 9.25 21.39
N LEU A 207 16.74 10.11 21.56
CA LEU A 207 18.07 9.93 20.96
C LEU A 207 18.75 8.65 21.46
N ASN A 208 18.68 8.37 22.77
CA ASN A 208 19.24 7.14 23.33
C ASN A 208 18.52 5.89 22.81
N LYS A 209 17.19 5.94 22.64
CA LYS A 209 16.45 4.84 21.96
C LYS A 209 16.92 4.65 20.54
N ASN A 210 17.09 5.73 19.77
CA ASN A 210 17.58 5.66 18.40
C ASN A 210 19.02 5.10 18.33
N LYS A 211 19.87 5.40 19.30
CA LYS A 211 21.20 4.80 19.42
C LYS A 211 21.12 3.29 19.62
N GLU A 212 20.30 2.83 20.57
CA GLU A 212 20.10 1.39 20.80
C GLU A 212 19.44 0.72 19.58
N LEU A 213 18.50 1.39 18.91
CA LEU A 213 17.88 0.91 17.65
C LEU A 213 18.92 0.75 16.54
N ALA A 214 19.87 1.68 16.40
CA ALA A 214 20.93 1.60 15.41
C ALA A 214 21.85 0.38 15.64
N GLU A 215 22.17 0.07 16.89
CA GLU A 215 22.91 -1.14 17.24
C GLU A 215 22.10 -2.42 16.95
N ILE A 216 20.79 -2.42 17.29
CA ILE A 216 19.90 -3.56 17.01
C ILE A 216 19.77 -3.77 15.51
N TYR A 217 19.61 -2.72 14.72
CA TYR A 217 19.51 -2.80 13.27
C TYR A 217 20.78 -3.41 12.66
N SER A 218 21.97 -2.96 13.10
CA SER A 218 23.23 -3.53 12.65
C SER A 218 23.35 -5.03 12.98
N LYS A 219 23.01 -5.42 14.21
CA LYS A 219 23.02 -6.84 14.63
C LYS A 219 22.00 -7.66 13.86
N TYR A 220 20.79 -7.12 13.64
CA TYR A 220 19.73 -7.77 12.86
C TYR A 220 20.19 -8.06 11.44
N GLN A 221 20.76 -7.07 10.75
CA GLN A 221 21.24 -7.22 9.38
C GLN A 221 22.41 -8.20 9.29
N THR A 222 23.33 -8.17 10.26
CA THR A 222 24.45 -9.12 10.35
C THR A 222 23.95 -10.56 10.55
N GLU A 223 22.99 -10.76 11.43
CA GLU A 223 22.39 -12.07 11.69
C GLU A 223 21.65 -12.60 10.45
N LEU A 224 20.91 -11.76 9.73
CA LEU A 224 20.24 -12.10 8.47
C LEU A 224 21.28 -12.61 7.45
N THR A 225 22.29 -11.81 7.20
CA THR A 225 23.36 -12.12 6.23
C THR A 225 24.10 -13.43 6.60
N SER A 226 24.44 -13.61 7.87
CA SER A 226 25.16 -14.81 8.34
C SER A 226 24.36 -16.11 8.14
N LYS A 227 23.04 -16.03 8.19
CA LYS A 227 22.12 -17.17 8.01
C LYS A 227 21.59 -17.33 6.59
N GLY A 228 21.98 -16.47 5.65
CA GLY A 228 21.44 -16.48 4.29
C GLY A 228 19.93 -16.20 4.30
N LYS A 229 19.50 -15.25 5.12
CA LYS A 229 18.10 -14.83 5.23
C LYS A 229 17.93 -13.35 4.83
N TYR A 230 16.73 -12.98 4.41
CA TYR A 230 16.36 -11.60 4.14
C TYR A 230 14.91 -11.35 4.52
N ASP A 231 14.56 -10.13 4.86
CA ASP A 231 13.17 -9.73 5.05
C ASP A 231 12.58 -9.10 3.77
N TYR A 232 11.29 -8.80 3.83
CA TYR A 232 10.56 -8.29 2.68
C TYR A 232 11.10 -6.95 2.14
N SER A 233 11.60 -6.09 3.03
CA SER A 233 12.18 -4.80 2.65
C SER A 233 13.57 -4.93 2.03
N ASP A 234 14.33 -5.97 2.39
CA ASP A 234 15.67 -6.23 1.81
C ASP A 234 15.63 -6.51 0.30
N MET A 235 14.51 -7.06 -0.20
CA MET A 235 14.35 -7.39 -1.62
C MET A 235 14.58 -6.21 -2.54
N ILE A 236 14.00 -5.05 -2.18
CA ILE A 236 14.16 -3.81 -2.95
C ILE A 236 15.59 -3.29 -2.84
N LEU A 237 16.18 -3.33 -1.63
CA LEU A 237 17.54 -2.88 -1.39
C LEU A 237 18.57 -3.73 -2.12
N PHE A 238 18.37 -5.05 -2.20
CA PHE A 238 19.27 -5.95 -2.96
C PHE A 238 19.30 -5.59 -4.44
N VAL A 239 18.14 -5.36 -5.05
CA VAL A 239 18.07 -4.97 -6.47
C VAL A 239 18.67 -3.58 -6.67
N LEU A 240 18.40 -2.65 -5.75
CA LEU A 240 18.99 -1.32 -5.78
C LEU A 240 20.52 -1.35 -5.69
N ASP A 241 21.06 -2.17 -4.81
CA ASP A 241 22.52 -2.37 -4.67
C ASP A 241 23.11 -3.05 -5.91
N ALA A 242 22.44 -4.05 -6.46
CA ALA A 242 22.87 -4.69 -7.70
C ALA A 242 22.90 -3.71 -8.87
N PHE A 243 21.87 -2.90 -9.04
CA PHE A 243 21.83 -1.87 -10.09
C PHE A 243 22.92 -0.81 -9.92
N LYS A 244 23.35 -0.50 -8.69
CA LYS A 244 24.43 0.44 -8.42
C LYS A 244 25.83 -0.16 -8.61
N SER A 245 25.99 -1.45 -8.33
CA SER A 245 27.31 -2.12 -8.32
C SER A 245 27.60 -2.92 -9.59
N ASP A 246 26.58 -3.31 -10.35
CA ASP A 246 26.70 -4.11 -11.58
C ASP A 246 26.05 -3.39 -12.77
N PRO A 247 26.85 -2.64 -13.56
CA PRO A 247 26.35 -1.93 -14.71
C PRO A 247 25.74 -2.83 -15.79
N GLU A 248 26.13 -4.10 -15.89
CA GLU A 248 25.60 -5.03 -16.90
C GLU A 248 24.13 -5.36 -16.59
N ILE A 249 23.82 -5.63 -15.32
CA ILE A 249 22.44 -5.88 -14.90
C ILE A 249 21.58 -4.64 -15.12
N LEU A 250 22.08 -3.47 -14.71
CA LEU A 250 21.32 -2.22 -14.88
C LEU A 250 21.06 -1.94 -16.37
N SER A 251 22.10 -1.98 -17.22
CA SER A 251 21.98 -1.70 -18.65
C SER A 251 20.99 -2.65 -19.33
N TYR A 252 21.01 -3.96 -18.96
CA TYR A 252 20.04 -4.90 -19.49
C TYR A 252 18.58 -4.47 -19.23
N TYR A 253 18.26 -4.04 -18.01
CA TYR A 253 16.90 -3.61 -17.68
C TYR A 253 16.56 -2.22 -18.27
N GLN A 254 17.54 -1.33 -18.43
CA GLN A 254 17.38 -0.04 -19.11
C GLN A 254 17.06 -0.21 -20.59
N GLU A 255 17.76 -1.11 -21.29
CA GLU A 255 17.47 -1.45 -22.70
C GLU A 255 16.13 -2.19 -22.83
N LYS A 256 15.85 -3.10 -21.91
CA LYS A 256 14.60 -3.88 -21.90
C LYS A 256 13.39 -2.97 -21.72
N TYR A 257 13.40 -2.04 -20.76
CA TYR A 257 12.25 -1.23 -20.42
C TYR A 257 12.35 0.21 -20.94
N GLN A 258 11.84 0.41 -22.14
CA GLN A 258 11.85 1.70 -22.81
C GLN A 258 10.73 2.64 -22.33
N TYR A 259 9.68 2.08 -21.73
CA TYR A 259 8.56 2.82 -21.11
C TYR A 259 8.29 2.29 -19.72
N ILE A 260 8.35 3.17 -18.75
CA ILE A 260 8.10 2.85 -17.33
C ILE A 260 6.86 3.62 -16.89
N LEU A 261 5.83 2.91 -16.43
CA LEU A 261 4.61 3.51 -15.91
C LEU A 261 4.44 3.12 -14.45
N VAL A 262 4.09 4.08 -13.60
CA VAL A 262 3.90 3.86 -12.16
C VAL A 262 2.53 4.36 -11.73
N ASP A 263 1.74 3.50 -11.12
CA ASP A 263 0.44 3.83 -10.52
C ASP A 263 0.60 4.06 -9.01
N GLU A 264 -0.28 4.85 -8.43
CA GLU A 264 -0.30 5.24 -7.00
C GLU A 264 1.07 5.74 -6.53
N TYR A 265 1.68 6.63 -7.32
CA TYR A 265 3.05 7.11 -7.10
C TYR A 265 3.24 7.79 -5.73
N GLN A 266 2.19 8.37 -5.14
CA GLN A 266 2.21 8.95 -3.81
C GLN A 266 2.52 7.93 -2.70
N ASP A 267 2.28 6.63 -2.95
CA ASP A 267 2.51 5.57 -1.98
C ASP A 267 3.89 4.93 -2.10
N THR A 268 4.72 5.39 -3.04
CA THR A 268 6.10 4.91 -3.20
C THR A 268 7.00 5.43 -2.07
N ASN A 269 8.07 4.69 -1.78
CA ASN A 269 9.11 5.09 -0.84
C ASN A 269 10.43 5.43 -1.57
N SER A 270 11.42 5.94 -0.82
CA SER A 270 12.69 6.40 -1.41
C SER A 270 13.44 5.27 -2.15
N ALA A 271 13.46 4.05 -1.61
CA ALA A 271 14.12 2.93 -2.28
C ALA A 271 13.45 2.54 -3.61
N GLN A 272 12.12 2.60 -3.67
CA GLN A 272 11.35 2.37 -4.91
C GLN A 272 11.58 3.47 -5.94
N ASN A 273 11.61 4.72 -5.49
CA ASN A 273 11.91 5.87 -6.34
C ASN A 273 13.32 5.81 -6.92
N ASP A 274 14.30 5.37 -6.12
CA ASP A 274 15.67 5.15 -6.58
C ASP A 274 15.74 4.09 -7.70
N ILE A 275 14.95 3.00 -7.61
CA ILE A 275 14.86 2.00 -8.69
C ILE A 275 14.31 2.64 -9.98
N ILE A 276 13.21 3.40 -9.90
CA ILE A 276 12.62 4.08 -11.05
C ILE A 276 13.67 5.01 -11.69
N ARG A 277 14.35 5.80 -10.87
CA ARG A 277 15.38 6.75 -11.32
C ARG A 277 16.54 6.04 -12.00
N LEU A 278 17.05 4.93 -11.45
CA LEU A 278 18.12 4.15 -12.05
C LEU A 278 17.70 3.53 -13.39
N LEU A 279 16.51 2.96 -13.47
CA LEU A 279 15.99 2.42 -14.73
C LEU A 279 15.83 3.50 -15.80
N GLY A 280 15.43 4.71 -15.42
CA GLY A 280 15.31 5.85 -16.33
C GLY A 280 16.64 6.55 -16.68
N SER A 281 17.71 6.29 -15.95
CA SER A 281 18.94 7.11 -16.05
C SER A 281 19.79 6.89 -17.30
N PHE A 282 19.44 5.93 -18.16
CA PHE A 282 20.13 5.72 -19.43
C PHE A 282 19.85 6.82 -20.46
N TYR A 283 18.64 7.39 -20.42
CA TYR A 283 18.21 8.42 -21.37
C TYR A 283 18.20 9.79 -20.70
N ASP A 284 18.62 10.83 -21.41
CA ASP A 284 18.51 12.22 -20.94
C ASP A 284 17.04 12.63 -20.71
N ASN A 285 16.14 12.09 -21.53
CA ASN A 285 14.70 12.34 -21.45
C ASN A 285 13.91 11.02 -21.37
N PRO A 286 13.90 10.33 -20.20
CA PRO A 286 13.35 8.99 -20.09
C PRO A 286 11.82 8.98 -20.17
N ASN A 287 11.26 7.94 -20.77
CA ASN A 287 9.82 7.74 -20.85
C ASN A 287 9.26 7.17 -19.53
N VAL A 288 9.31 7.98 -18.48
CA VAL A 288 8.76 7.69 -17.16
C VAL A 288 7.44 8.42 -16.99
N PHE A 289 6.38 7.66 -16.77
CA PHE A 289 5.03 8.18 -16.57
C PHE A 289 4.50 7.78 -15.20
N VAL A 290 4.25 8.74 -14.34
CA VAL A 290 3.75 8.49 -13.00
C VAL A 290 2.34 9.06 -12.83
N VAL A 291 1.49 8.34 -12.13
CA VAL A 291 0.14 8.80 -11.76
C VAL A 291 0.00 8.71 -10.25
N GLY A 292 -0.46 9.78 -9.63
CA GLY A 292 -0.63 9.83 -8.19
C GLY A 292 -1.55 10.96 -7.72
N ASP A 293 -1.83 10.93 -6.43
CA ASP A 293 -2.62 11.94 -5.73
C ASP A 293 -2.11 12.07 -4.30
N ASP A 294 -1.45 13.15 -3.97
CA ASP A 294 -0.91 13.42 -2.63
C ASP A 294 -2.01 13.51 -1.54
N GLU A 295 -3.23 13.94 -1.90
CA GLU A 295 -4.37 13.94 -0.99
C GLU A 295 -4.86 12.53 -0.62
N GLN A 296 -4.43 11.49 -1.36
CA GLN A 296 -4.69 10.08 -1.09
C GLN A 296 -3.53 9.33 -0.45
N SER A 297 -2.46 10.00 -0.02
CA SER A 297 -1.30 9.36 0.63
C SER A 297 -1.67 8.85 2.03
N VAL A 298 -2.45 7.78 2.09
CA VAL A 298 -2.91 7.14 3.35
C VAL A 298 -1.89 6.17 3.92
N PHE A 299 -0.92 5.72 3.10
CA PHE A 299 0.15 4.80 3.49
C PHE A 299 1.42 5.49 3.99
N ARG A 300 1.34 6.76 4.38
CA ARG A 300 2.45 7.52 4.96
C ARG A 300 3.10 6.79 6.15
N PHE A 301 2.31 6.07 6.93
CA PHE A 301 2.80 5.24 8.03
C PHE A 301 3.62 4.01 7.59
N GLN A 302 3.60 3.67 6.29
CA GLN A 302 4.39 2.60 5.67
C GLN A 302 5.58 3.15 4.85
N GLY A 303 5.98 4.41 5.05
CA GLY A 303 7.11 5.03 4.37
C GLY A 303 6.75 5.80 3.09
N ALA A 304 5.45 5.93 2.76
CA ALA A 304 5.06 6.83 1.66
C ALA A 304 5.39 8.28 2.02
N SER A 305 6.08 8.97 1.12
CA SER A 305 6.53 10.35 1.33
C SER A 305 5.65 11.32 0.53
N LEU A 306 5.15 12.37 1.20
CA LEU A 306 4.52 13.50 0.52
C LEU A 306 5.49 14.21 -0.44
N GLU A 307 6.79 14.03 -0.21
CA GLU A 307 7.84 14.64 -1.03
C GLU A 307 8.06 13.92 -2.37
N ASN A 308 7.43 12.74 -2.59
CA ASN A 308 7.60 11.99 -3.84
C ASN A 308 7.25 12.81 -5.10
N ILE A 309 6.20 13.63 -5.01
CA ILE A 309 5.82 14.53 -6.11
C ILE A 309 6.89 15.61 -6.33
N LEU A 310 7.43 16.17 -5.24
CA LEU A 310 8.54 17.13 -5.31
C LEU A 310 9.81 16.44 -5.85
N PHE A 311 10.12 15.26 -5.33
CA PHE A 311 11.26 14.45 -5.76
C PHE A 311 11.22 14.14 -7.27
N PHE A 312 10.03 13.80 -7.81
CA PHE A 312 9.88 13.58 -9.25
C PHE A 312 10.20 14.85 -10.05
N LYS A 313 9.69 16.00 -9.61
CA LYS A 313 9.95 17.29 -10.27
C LYS A 313 11.43 17.73 -10.17
N GLU A 314 12.07 17.43 -9.04
CA GLU A 314 13.51 17.67 -8.87
C GLU A 314 14.35 16.73 -9.75
N SER A 315 13.96 15.45 -9.85
CA SER A 315 14.63 14.45 -10.69
C SER A 315 14.43 14.72 -12.17
N TYR A 316 13.29 15.28 -12.55
CA TYR A 316 12.91 15.59 -13.94
C TYR A 316 12.36 17.01 -14.06
N PRO A 317 13.22 18.05 -14.07
CA PRO A 317 12.81 19.47 -14.11
C PRO A 317 11.90 19.81 -15.30
N GLU A 318 12.11 19.15 -16.44
CA GLU A 318 11.34 19.35 -17.67
C GLU A 318 10.07 18.47 -17.73
N ALA A 319 9.77 17.73 -16.65
CA ALA A 319 8.61 16.85 -16.64
C ALA A 319 7.30 17.60 -16.89
N LYS A 320 6.48 17.06 -17.78
CA LYS A 320 5.13 17.56 -18.03
C LYS A 320 4.21 17.17 -16.90
N ILE A 321 3.55 18.16 -16.28
CA ILE A 321 2.57 17.94 -15.20
C ILE A 321 1.17 18.15 -15.79
N ILE A 322 0.29 17.15 -15.59
CA ILE A 322 -1.11 17.17 -16.07
C ILE A 322 -2.02 16.92 -14.88
N VAL A 323 -3.01 17.80 -14.67
CA VAL A 323 -3.98 17.67 -13.57
C VAL A 323 -5.32 17.20 -14.11
N LEU A 324 -5.86 16.11 -13.54
CA LEU A 324 -7.19 15.61 -13.87
C LEU A 324 -8.21 16.07 -12.84
N GLU A 325 -9.17 16.87 -13.27
CA GLU A 325 -10.19 17.45 -12.39
C GLU A 325 -11.59 16.83 -12.55
N ASN A 326 -11.87 16.16 -13.67
CA ASN A 326 -13.19 15.57 -13.91
C ASN A 326 -13.36 14.25 -13.15
N ASN A 327 -14.33 14.20 -12.22
CA ASN A 327 -14.64 13.02 -11.43
C ASN A 327 -15.87 12.29 -12.00
N TYR A 328 -15.72 11.00 -12.27
CA TYR A 328 -16.76 10.14 -12.85
C TYR A 328 -17.34 9.12 -11.87
N ARG A 329 -16.99 9.24 -10.56
CA ARG A 329 -17.35 8.28 -9.51
C ARG A 329 -18.37 8.84 -8.53
N SER A 330 -18.16 10.07 -8.10
CA SER A 330 -18.86 10.65 -6.94
C SER A 330 -19.65 11.90 -7.33
N VAL A 331 -20.76 12.12 -6.64
CA VAL A 331 -21.52 13.37 -6.73
C VAL A 331 -20.76 14.54 -6.12
N GLN A 332 -21.04 15.77 -6.55
CA GLN A 332 -20.28 16.97 -6.12
C GLN A 332 -20.27 17.15 -4.60
N LYS A 333 -21.40 16.88 -3.93
CA LYS A 333 -21.49 17.01 -2.46
C LYS A 333 -20.47 16.18 -1.68
N ILE A 334 -20.15 14.95 -2.16
CA ILE A 334 -19.11 14.11 -1.56
C ILE A 334 -17.73 14.71 -1.82
N LEU A 335 -17.48 15.21 -3.02
CA LEU A 335 -16.21 15.85 -3.37
C LEU A 335 -15.96 17.11 -2.55
N ASP A 336 -16.98 17.95 -2.37
CA ASP A 336 -16.89 19.17 -1.58
C ASP A 336 -16.63 18.86 -0.09
N ALA A 337 -17.33 17.88 0.47
CA ALA A 337 -17.12 17.45 1.86
C ALA A 337 -15.71 16.87 2.07
N SER A 338 -15.26 16.03 1.15
CA SER A 338 -13.91 15.44 1.21
C SER A 338 -12.82 16.52 1.10
N ARG A 339 -13.03 17.51 0.21
CA ARG A 339 -12.13 18.65 0.05
C ARG A 339 -12.06 19.50 1.31
N ALA A 340 -13.23 19.82 1.90
CA ALA A 340 -13.27 20.59 3.14
C ALA A 340 -12.53 19.89 4.29
N LEU A 341 -12.59 18.54 4.34
CA LEU A 341 -11.86 17.76 5.33
C LEU A 341 -10.35 17.81 5.09
N ILE A 342 -9.89 17.57 3.86
CA ILE A 342 -8.45 17.49 3.53
C ILE A 342 -7.76 18.86 3.65
N GLN A 343 -8.49 19.97 3.48
CA GLN A 343 -7.96 21.32 3.65
C GLN A 343 -7.50 21.64 5.09
N ASN A 344 -7.90 20.83 6.08
CA ASN A 344 -7.36 20.92 7.44
C ASN A 344 -5.90 20.45 7.55
N ASN A 345 -5.36 19.76 6.54
CA ASN A 345 -3.96 19.40 6.49
C ASN A 345 -3.12 20.62 6.10
N ASN A 346 -2.15 20.98 6.94
CA ASN A 346 -1.27 22.13 6.73
C ASN A 346 -0.20 21.90 5.65
N ASP A 347 0.10 20.65 5.30
CA ASP A 347 1.12 20.26 4.33
C ASP A 347 0.53 20.19 2.91
N GLN A 348 0.28 21.35 2.31
CA GLN A 348 -0.21 21.40 0.92
C GLN A 348 0.97 21.49 -0.06
N ILE A 349 1.42 20.35 -0.59
CA ILE A 349 2.48 20.28 -1.62
C ILE A 349 2.08 21.02 -2.89
N PHE A 350 0.78 20.98 -3.25
CA PHE A 350 0.26 21.72 -4.41
C PHE A 350 0.47 23.23 -4.34
N SER A 351 0.45 23.81 -3.13
CA SER A 351 0.78 25.22 -2.96
C SER A 351 2.24 25.54 -3.29
N ARG A 352 3.15 24.61 -3.00
CA ARG A 352 4.59 24.73 -3.34
C ARG A 352 4.85 24.63 -4.85
N LEU A 353 4.03 23.86 -5.56
CA LEU A 353 4.14 23.68 -7.01
C LEU A 353 3.24 24.63 -7.81
N ASN A 354 2.51 25.55 -7.15
CA ASN A 354 1.49 26.39 -7.78
C ASN A 354 0.43 25.59 -8.57
N ILE A 355 0.08 24.39 -8.11
CA ILE A 355 -0.90 23.53 -8.75
C ILE A 355 -2.23 23.67 -7.99
N SER A 356 -3.30 23.89 -8.73
CA SER A 356 -4.67 23.84 -8.20
C SER A 356 -5.35 22.58 -8.70
N LYS A 357 -5.90 21.80 -7.77
CA LYS A 357 -6.74 20.64 -8.08
C LYS A 357 -8.14 20.88 -7.55
N ASN A 358 -9.14 20.91 -8.44
CA ASN A 358 -10.53 21.14 -8.09
C ASN A 358 -11.42 20.11 -8.79
N LEU A 359 -11.81 19.07 -8.05
CA LEU A 359 -12.59 17.99 -8.62
C LEU A 359 -14.02 18.41 -8.95
N LYS A 360 -14.44 18.16 -10.20
CA LYS A 360 -15.76 18.46 -10.75
C LYS A 360 -16.48 17.17 -11.09
N SER A 361 -17.61 16.92 -10.43
CA SER A 361 -18.43 15.75 -10.72
C SER A 361 -19.00 15.79 -12.14
N GLN A 362 -18.87 14.66 -12.82
CA GLN A 362 -19.54 14.43 -14.12
C GLN A 362 -20.83 13.59 -13.96
N ILE A 363 -21.18 13.22 -12.73
CA ILE A 363 -22.41 12.47 -12.43
C ILE A 363 -23.60 13.42 -12.44
N LYS A 364 -24.56 13.12 -13.29
CA LYS A 364 -25.86 13.82 -13.36
C LYS A 364 -26.85 13.08 -12.47
N GLY A 365 -27.45 13.75 -11.52
CA GLY A 365 -28.47 13.18 -10.64
C GLY A 365 -28.60 13.92 -9.32
N ALA A 366 -29.63 13.61 -8.53
CA ALA A 366 -29.80 14.17 -7.20
C ALA A 366 -28.71 13.66 -6.27
N ALA A 367 -28.01 14.57 -5.62
CA ALA A 367 -27.07 14.22 -4.57
C ALA A 367 -27.84 13.66 -3.36
N GLY A 368 -27.49 12.46 -2.91
CA GLY A 368 -27.93 11.94 -1.62
C GLY A 368 -27.45 12.83 -0.47
N ASN A 369 -27.97 12.60 0.72
CA ASN A 369 -27.50 13.27 1.92
C ASN A 369 -26.28 12.55 2.50
N ILE A 370 -25.33 13.32 3.03
CA ILE A 370 -24.31 12.82 3.93
C ILE A 370 -24.92 12.91 5.33
N GLU A 371 -25.08 11.77 5.99
CA GLU A 371 -25.63 11.67 7.33
C GLU A 371 -24.48 11.43 8.32
N VAL A 372 -24.52 12.10 9.46
CA VAL A 372 -23.61 11.88 10.58
C VAL A 372 -24.44 11.42 11.75
N ALA A 373 -24.07 10.30 12.36
CA ALA A 373 -24.72 9.74 13.53
C ALA A 373 -23.68 9.52 14.64
N GLU A 374 -24.07 9.80 15.88
CA GLU A 374 -23.23 9.59 17.06
C GLU A 374 -23.93 8.63 17.99
N PHE A 375 -23.18 7.68 18.54
CA PHE A 375 -23.72 6.61 19.37
C PHE A 375 -23.01 6.54 20.72
N SER A 376 -23.69 6.02 21.73
CA SER A 376 -23.16 5.88 23.09
C SER A 376 -22.09 4.79 23.22
N ASN A 377 -22.09 3.80 22.33
CA ASN A 377 -21.12 2.70 22.29
C ASN A 377 -21.12 2.00 20.92
N GLY A 378 -20.10 1.19 20.65
CA GLY A 378 -19.91 0.48 19.39
C GLY A 378 -21.00 -0.54 19.06
N SER A 379 -21.59 -1.21 20.05
CA SER A 379 -22.66 -2.20 19.81
C SER A 379 -23.93 -1.53 19.25
N VAL A 380 -24.27 -0.35 19.77
CA VAL A 380 -25.42 0.42 19.25
C VAL A 380 -25.15 0.94 17.84
N GLU A 381 -23.93 1.38 17.58
CA GLU A 381 -23.47 1.78 16.24
C GLU A 381 -23.59 0.61 15.26
N SER A 382 -23.01 -0.54 15.58
CA SER A 382 -23.02 -1.74 14.74
C SER A 382 -24.45 -2.24 14.46
N TYR A 383 -25.33 -2.24 15.48
CA TYR A 383 -26.75 -2.55 15.30
C TYR A 383 -27.46 -1.57 14.37
N PHE A 384 -27.22 -0.24 14.54
CA PHE A 384 -27.79 0.79 13.69
C PHE A 384 -27.37 0.62 12.24
N VAL A 385 -26.07 0.38 11.98
CA VAL A 385 -25.53 0.15 10.63
C VAL A 385 -26.18 -1.08 9.99
N ALA A 386 -26.28 -2.20 10.72
CA ALA A 386 -26.92 -3.41 10.21
C ALA A 386 -28.40 -3.18 9.87
N LYS A 387 -29.13 -2.44 10.71
CA LYS A 387 -30.54 -2.08 10.47
C LYS A 387 -30.70 -1.14 9.26
N LYS A 388 -29.78 -0.18 9.11
CA LYS A 388 -29.79 0.72 7.96
C LYS A 388 -29.55 -0.03 6.64
N ILE A 389 -28.65 -1.02 6.67
CA ILE A 389 -28.41 -1.91 5.52
C ILE A 389 -29.66 -2.74 5.22
N GLU A 390 -30.33 -3.34 6.24
CA GLU A 390 -31.58 -4.08 6.08
C GLU A 390 -32.67 -3.22 5.43
N GLU A 391 -32.80 -1.96 5.87
CA GLU A 391 -33.73 -1.00 5.30
C GLU A 391 -33.46 -0.69 3.82
N LEU A 392 -32.20 -0.47 3.46
CA LEU A 392 -31.77 -0.16 2.08
C LEU A 392 -32.02 -1.32 1.12
N ILE A 393 -31.70 -2.54 1.55
CA ILE A 393 -31.89 -3.76 0.74
C ILE A 393 -33.39 -4.12 0.64
N GLY A 394 -34.14 -3.95 1.74
CA GLY A 394 -35.53 -4.33 1.89
C GLY A 394 -35.73 -5.82 2.19
N LYS A 395 -36.58 -6.12 3.17
CA LYS A 395 -36.80 -7.48 3.69
C LYS A 395 -37.19 -8.54 2.65
N GLU A 396 -37.93 -8.17 1.62
CA GLU A 396 -38.36 -9.09 0.56
C GLU A 396 -37.18 -9.59 -0.33
N ASN A 397 -36.11 -8.82 -0.43
CA ASN A 397 -34.92 -9.22 -1.18
C ASN A 397 -34.00 -10.15 -0.37
N LEU A 398 -33.96 -10.00 0.96
CA LEU A 398 -33.16 -10.88 1.83
C LEU A 398 -33.62 -12.35 1.72
N ILE A 399 -34.92 -12.60 1.57
CA ILE A 399 -35.46 -13.95 1.39
C ILE A 399 -34.96 -14.60 0.08
N LYS A 400 -34.75 -13.82 -0.97
CA LYS A 400 -34.21 -14.32 -2.27
C LYS A 400 -32.72 -14.67 -2.18
N TYR A 401 -31.96 -13.99 -1.33
CA TYR A 401 -30.52 -14.24 -1.17
C TYR A 401 -30.22 -15.43 -0.26
N SER A 402 -31.11 -15.74 0.69
CA SER A 402 -30.98 -16.89 1.59
C SER A 402 -31.30 -18.25 0.94
N SER A 403 -31.93 -18.26 -0.24
CA SER A 403 -32.38 -19.47 -0.94
C SER A 403 -31.60 -19.83 -2.20
N SER A 404 -30.58 -19.08 -2.58
CA SER A 404 -29.76 -19.37 -3.75
C SER A 404 -28.34 -19.74 -3.39
N GLU A 405 -28.02 -21.02 -3.63
CA GLU A 405 -26.65 -21.53 -3.68
C GLU A 405 -25.74 -20.64 -4.53
N THR A 406 -24.53 -20.43 -4.04
CA THR A 406 -23.39 -19.73 -4.65
C THR A 406 -23.39 -19.74 -6.19
N ARG A 407 -23.82 -18.66 -6.81
CA ARG A 407 -23.55 -18.39 -8.22
C ARG A 407 -22.47 -17.33 -8.34
N SER A 408 -21.41 -17.69 -9.09
CA SER A 408 -20.27 -16.86 -9.45
C SER A 408 -20.72 -15.46 -9.91
N LEU A 409 -20.12 -14.45 -9.29
CA LEU A 409 -20.24 -13.05 -9.68
C LEU A 409 -19.67 -12.88 -11.10
N LYS A 410 -20.55 -12.79 -12.10
CA LYS A 410 -20.21 -12.22 -13.40
C LYS A 410 -20.52 -10.74 -13.38
N ASP A 411 -19.50 -10.02 -13.76
CA ASP A 411 -19.41 -8.58 -13.97
C ASP A 411 -20.60 -8.06 -14.82
N ASP A 412 -21.42 -7.19 -14.25
CA ASP A 412 -22.45 -6.46 -14.99
C ASP A 412 -22.35 -4.96 -14.65
N SER A 413 -21.32 -4.33 -15.24
CA SER A 413 -20.99 -2.90 -15.07
C SER A 413 -21.87 -1.94 -15.88
N SER A 414 -23.05 -2.35 -16.33
CA SER A 414 -23.86 -1.57 -17.27
C SER A 414 -25.29 -1.27 -16.82
N ARG A 415 -25.53 -0.88 -15.55
CA ARG A 415 -26.84 -0.34 -15.16
C ARG A 415 -26.74 0.80 -14.14
N LEU A 416 -26.32 1.95 -14.63
CA LEU A 416 -26.60 3.22 -13.98
C LEU A 416 -27.74 3.89 -14.73
N ILE A 417 -28.94 3.99 -14.13
CA ILE A 417 -29.82 5.16 -14.19
C ILE A 417 -31.04 4.92 -13.29
N ALA A 418 -31.33 5.92 -12.50
CA ALA A 418 -32.23 6.07 -11.39
C ALA A 418 -33.72 5.86 -11.72
N SER A 419 -34.45 5.26 -10.78
CA SER A 419 -35.81 5.65 -10.46
C SER A 419 -36.01 5.61 -8.93
N ASN A 420 -36.73 6.55 -8.39
CA ASN A 420 -36.87 6.89 -6.96
C ASN A 420 -37.43 5.79 -6.03
N ASN A 421 -37.46 4.52 -6.43
CA ASN A 421 -37.91 3.36 -5.60
C ASN A 421 -37.06 2.10 -5.82
N LYS A 422 -35.82 2.21 -6.29
CA LYS A 422 -34.97 1.05 -6.51
C LYS A 422 -34.28 0.64 -5.21
N LYS A 423 -34.67 -0.51 -4.67
CA LYS A 423 -33.96 -1.15 -3.57
C LYS A 423 -32.50 -1.40 -3.97
N VAL A 424 -31.58 -1.14 -3.05
CA VAL A 424 -30.13 -1.28 -3.26
C VAL A 424 -29.74 -2.76 -3.17
N SER A 425 -28.84 -3.21 -4.04
CA SER A 425 -28.30 -4.57 -3.96
C SER A 425 -27.21 -4.63 -2.88
N PRO A 426 -27.04 -5.75 -2.14
CA PRO A 426 -26.01 -5.88 -1.12
C PRO A 426 -24.59 -5.53 -1.61
N ASN A 427 -24.23 -5.88 -2.85
CA ASN A 427 -22.94 -5.58 -3.45
C ASN A 427 -22.74 -4.10 -3.84
N GLU A 428 -23.77 -3.26 -3.69
CA GLU A 428 -23.69 -1.80 -3.88
C GLU A 428 -23.44 -1.06 -2.54
N ILE A 429 -23.33 -1.80 -1.43
CA ILE A 429 -23.11 -1.25 -0.08
C ILE A 429 -21.72 -1.64 0.39
N ALA A 430 -20.93 -0.66 0.83
CA ALA A 430 -19.64 -0.90 1.47
C ALA A 430 -19.63 -0.28 2.87
N VAL A 431 -19.06 -0.99 3.83
CA VAL A 431 -18.80 -0.50 5.19
C VAL A 431 -17.29 -0.42 5.39
N LEU A 432 -16.80 0.76 5.74
CA LEU A 432 -15.39 1.00 6.03
C LEU A 432 -15.19 1.14 7.53
N TYR A 433 -14.17 0.47 8.05
CA TYR A 433 -13.80 0.51 9.46
C TYR A 433 -12.28 0.60 9.59
N LYS A 434 -11.79 1.00 10.76
CA LYS A 434 -10.36 1.23 10.98
C LYS A 434 -9.58 -0.06 11.24
N GLU A 435 -10.09 -0.91 12.13
CA GLU A 435 -9.44 -2.16 12.52
C GLU A 435 -10.44 -3.32 12.41
N HIS A 436 -9.98 -4.53 12.10
CA HIS A 436 -10.86 -5.70 11.94
C HIS A 436 -11.75 -5.98 13.16
N ARG A 437 -11.22 -5.76 14.36
CA ARG A 437 -12.01 -5.89 15.60
C ARG A 437 -13.23 -4.97 15.65
N ASP A 438 -13.18 -3.83 14.96
CA ASP A 438 -14.30 -2.87 14.92
C ASP A 438 -15.48 -3.42 14.10
N ALA A 439 -15.25 -4.43 13.25
CA ALA A 439 -16.27 -5.05 12.42
C ALA A 439 -16.91 -6.30 13.06
N GLU A 440 -16.33 -6.89 14.11
CA GLU A 440 -16.78 -8.16 14.69
C GLU A 440 -18.25 -8.13 15.11
N GLU A 441 -18.67 -7.13 15.88
CA GLU A 441 -20.06 -6.98 16.30
C GLU A 441 -21.02 -6.71 15.12
N LEU A 442 -20.57 -5.95 14.12
CA LEU A 442 -21.35 -5.70 12.91
C LEU A 442 -21.59 -7.01 12.13
N ILE A 443 -20.55 -7.84 11.98
CA ILE A 443 -20.63 -9.15 11.32
C ILE A 443 -21.66 -10.05 12.02
N GLU A 444 -21.66 -10.05 13.36
CA GLU A 444 -22.68 -10.77 14.16
C GLU A 444 -24.11 -10.29 13.84
N PHE A 445 -24.34 -8.98 13.82
CA PHE A 445 -25.66 -8.42 13.51
C PHE A 445 -26.08 -8.69 12.07
N LEU A 446 -25.19 -8.59 11.09
CA LEU A 446 -25.46 -8.92 9.68
C LEU A 446 -25.86 -10.39 9.55
N SER A 447 -25.15 -11.29 10.22
CA SER A 447 -25.45 -12.73 10.25
C SER A 447 -26.82 -13.01 10.88
N LYS A 448 -27.14 -12.38 12.03
CA LYS A 448 -28.45 -12.50 12.69
C LYS A 448 -29.61 -11.99 11.83
N LEU A 449 -29.37 -11.00 10.98
CA LEU A 449 -30.36 -10.44 10.06
C LEU A 449 -30.39 -11.16 8.70
N ASN A 450 -29.57 -12.20 8.49
CA ASN A 450 -29.39 -12.92 7.22
C ASN A 450 -29.01 -11.99 6.06
N ILE A 451 -28.20 -10.97 6.34
CA ILE A 451 -27.65 -10.05 5.31
C ILE A 451 -26.35 -10.65 4.80
N PRO A 452 -26.23 -10.94 3.48
CA PRO A 452 -24.99 -11.46 2.92
C PRO A 452 -23.89 -10.39 2.97
N TYR A 453 -22.68 -10.78 3.34
CA TYR A 453 -21.52 -9.91 3.40
C TYR A 453 -20.26 -10.63 2.93
N VAL A 454 -19.25 -9.86 2.53
CA VAL A 454 -17.89 -10.31 2.20
C VAL A 454 -16.91 -9.45 2.97
N ILE A 455 -15.92 -10.08 3.59
CA ILE A 455 -14.80 -9.39 4.24
C ILE A 455 -13.62 -9.46 3.28
N GLU A 456 -13.18 -8.29 2.76
CA GLU A 456 -12.14 -8.28 1.72
C GLU A 456 -10.74 -8.61 2.21
N VAL A 457 -10.44 -8.45 3.50
CA VAL A 457 -9.12 -8.77 4.08
C VAL A 457 -9.29 -9.37 5.48
N GLY A 458 -8.71 -10.54 5.71
CA GLY A 458 -8.38 -11.04 7.05
C GLY A 458 -9.56 -11.52 7.89
N GLY A 459 -10.29 -12.52 7.43
CA GLY A 459 -10.99 -13.39 8.36
C GLY A 459 -10.00 -13.98 9.37
N ASN A 460 -10.42 -14.18 10.62
CA ASN A 460 -9.60 -14.90 11.58
C ASN A 460 -9.31 -16.29 11.02
N ILE A 461 -8.06 -16.52 10.63
CA ILE A 461 -7.67 -17.80 10.02
C ILE A 461 -8.00 -19.01 10.91
N LEU A 462 -8.13 -18.79 12.22
CA LEU A 462 -8.49 -19.84 13.19
C LEU A 462 -9.99 -20.20 13.14
N GLU A 463 -10.81 -19.40 12.46
CA GLU A 463 -12.25 -19.64 12.25
C GLU A 463 -12.52 -20.26 10.87
N ASP A 464 -11.48 -20.40 10.04
CA ASP A 464 -11.56 -21.14 8.77
C ASP A 464 -11.81 -22.62 9.06
N PRO A 465 -12.87 -23.25 8.52
CA PRO A 465 -13.22 -24.64 8.79
C PRO A 465 -12.08 -25.63 8.49
N GLU A 466 -11.26 -25.36 7.47
CA GLU A 466 -10.11 -26.21 7.14
C GLU A 466 -8.96 -26.04 8.15
N ILE A 467 -8.74 -24.83 8.64
CA ILE A 467 -7.76 -24.56 9.69
C ILE A 467 -8.21 -25.13 11.02
N ASP A 468 -9.50 -25.04 11.36
CA ASP A 468 -10.04 -25.64 12.59
C ASP A 468 -9.89 -27.18 12.58
N LYS A 469 -10.12 -27.84 11.44
CA LYS A 469 -9.81 -29.25 11.26
C LYS A 469 -8.32 -29.55 11.52
N ILE A 470 -7.40 -28.74 10.98
CA ILE A 470 -5.96 -28.89 11.19
C ILE A 470 -5.61 -28.72 12.68
N ILE A 471 -6.16 -27.69 13.33
CA ILE A 471 -5.96 -27.43 14.77
C ILE A 471 -6.49 -28.58 15.61
N THR A 472 -7.67 -29.11 15.28
CA THR A 472 -8.27 -30.26 15.96
C THR A 472 -7.43 -31.50 15.79
N TYR A 473 -6.87 -31.71 14.59
CA TYR A 473 -5.93 -32.80 14.33
C TYR A 473 -4.64 -32.67 15.16
N ILE A 474 -4.03 -31.47 15.19
CA ILE A 474 -2.82 -31.21 16.00
C ILE A 474 -3.09 -31.41 17.49
N LYS A 475 -4.24 -30.94 17.99
CA LYS A 475 -4.66 -31.17 19.39
C LYS A 475 -4.80 -32.65 19.69
N SER A 476 -5.38 -33.44 18.78
CA SER A 476 -5.52 -34.90 18.94
C SER A 476 -4.18 -35.62 19.04
N LEU A 477 -3.17 -35.17 18.25
CA LEU A 477 -1.80 -35.71 18.30
C LEU A 477 -1.07 -35.33 19.62
N GLN A 478 -1.30 -34.13 20.15
CA GLN A 478 -0.63 -33.63 21.35
C GLN A 478 -1.14 -34.32 22.63
N PHE A 479 -2.41 -34.67 22.68
CA PHE A 479 -3.03 -35.29 23.88
C PHE A 479 -2.95 -36.81 23.92
N GLY A 480 -2.31 -37.46 22.95
CA GLY A 480 -2.12 -38.90 22.85
C GLY A 480 -3.44 -39.61 23.12
N VAL A 481 -4.10 -40.14 22.13
CA VAL A 481 -5.43 -40.74 22.19
C VAL A 481 -5.56 -41.64 23.44
N LYS A 482 -6.10 -41.12 24.52
CA LYS A 482 -6.72 -41.96 25.55
C LYS A 482 -8.05 -42.42 24.96
N GLU A 483 -8.31 -43.72 24.99
CA GLU A 483 -9.45 -44.44 24.39
C GLU A 483 -10.86 -43.89 24.66
N THR A 484 -11.00 -42.74 25.32
CA THR A 484 -12.29 -42.20 25.80
C THR A 484 -12.85 -41.03 24.98
N ASP A 485 -12.16 -40.50 23.97
CA ASP A 485 -12.68 -39.34 23.20
C ASP A 485 -12.98 -39.70 21.74
N ASN A 486 -13.87 -40.67 21.53
CA ASN A 486 -14.45 -41.00 20.23
C ASN A 486 -15.12 -39.82 19.50
N LYS A 487 -15.46 -38.75 20.21
CA LYS A 487 -16.10 -37.54 19.65
C LYS A 487 -15.11 -36.70 18.87
N LEU A 488 -13.90 -36.56 19.39
CA LEU A 488 -12.82 -35.83 18.71
C LEU A 488 -12.35 -36.54 17.42
N LEU A 489 -12.31 -37.89 17.45
CA LEU A 489 -11.96 -38.70 16.26
C LEU A 489 -13.03 -38.62 15.16
N LEU A 490 -14.31 -38.54 15.53
CA LEU A 490 -15.42 -38.40 14.60
C LEU A 490 -15.46 -37.00 13.95
N GLU A 491 -15.11 -35.95 14.71
CA GLU A 491 -14.99 -34.57 14.15
C GLU A 491 -13.82 -34.40 13.18
N VAL A 492 -12.77 -35.22 13.29
CA VAL A 492 -11.62 -35.21 12.37
C VAL A 492 -11.89 -36.03 11.09
N MET A 493 -12.84 -36.98 11.12
CA MET A 493 -13.16 -37.86 9.99
C MET A 493 -14.30 -37.34 9.10
N HIS A 494 -14.98 -36.27 9.49
CA HIS A 494 -15.98 -35.54 8.71
C HIS A 494 -15.54 -34.11 8.39
#